data_f5a956d1315b2485241db3cb5b9d9d2a
#
_entry.id   f5a956d1315b2485241db3cb5b9d9d2a
#
_cell.length_a   1.000
_cell.length_b   1.000
_cell.length_c   1.000
_cell.angle_alpha   90.00
_cell.angle_beta   90.00
_cell.angle_gamma   90.00
#
_symmetry.space_group_name_H-M   'P 1'
#
loop_
_entity.id
_entity.type
_entity.pdbx_description
1 polymer ?
#
loop_
_entity_poly.entity_id
_entity_poly.type
_entity_poly.pdbx_seq_one_letter_code
_entity_poly.pdbx_strand_id
1 'polypeptide(L)'
;MSTEREAISTFIARWQGVTASELSTSQSFVIELCDLLGVPRPHATPAQDYMFERPVTFRHGDGSSSAGRIDCYRHGAFIWESKKLKLSGQTAATGQTSKGFDDALLRARAQAESYARALPAAEGRPPFLAVVDVGHVIELYAEFSRSGATYTPFPDPRSHRIALADLHHDKVRARLRSLWLDPQSLDPARASAEVTREVAAELALLATSLEAAGHAPQAVAAFLTRCLFSMFAEDMALLPERSFKELLERHRNDPATLHKMLRVLWADMDRGGFSAALARDVLRFNGKLFKGSAADGYVLLLGREQIDGLLRAAQANWREVEPAIFGTLLERALAPDERTRWAPTTRHAPMSSGW
;
A
#
# COMPACT_ATOMS: atom_id res chain seq x y z
N MET A 1 24.63 11.33 10.21
CA MET A 1 23.46 12.26 10.12
C MET A 1 23.84 13.66 9.62
N SER A 2 24.92 14.32 10.07
CA SER A 2 25.33 15.65 9.57
C SER A 2 25.77 15.59 8.09
N THR A 3 26.63 14.66 7.73
CA THR A 3 27.19 14.46 6.37
C THR A 3 26.13 14.08 5.34
N GLU A 4 25.11 13.30 5.70
CA GLU A 4 24.04 12.90 4.77
C GLU A 4 23.12 14.09 4.44
N ARG A 5 22.74 14.88 5.45
CA ARG A 5 21.93 16.10 5.22
C ARG A 5 22.68 17.12 4.36
N GLU A 6 23.98 17.24 4.54
CA GLU A 6 24.82 18.14 3.74
C GLU A 6 24.89 17.66 2.29
N ALA A 7 25.06 16.35 2.05
CA ALA A 7 25.03 15.77 0.70
C ALA A 7 23.69 16.04 -0.01
N ILE A 8 22.57 15.86 0.69
CA ILE A 8 21.23 16.14 0.14
C ILE A 8 21.09 17.61 -0.21
N SER A 9 21.47 18.51 0.69
CA SER A 9 21.39 19.96 0.45
C SER A 9 22.27 20.38 -0.73
N THR A 10 23.46 19.80 -0.85
CA THR A 10 24.39 20.06 -1.96
C THR A 10 23.80 19.59 -3.29
N PHE A 11 23.21 18.38 -3.32
CA PHE A 11 22.52 17.86 -4.51
C PHE A 11 21.37 18.76 -4.93
N ILE A 12 20.49 19.15 -4.00
CA ILE A 12 19.36 20.03 -4.27
C ILE A 12 19.85 21.38 -4.81
N ALA A 13 20.81 22.02 -4.15
CA ALA A 13 21.36 23.31 -4.57
C ALA A 13 22.01 23.25 -5.95
N ARG A 14 22.69 22.15 -6.29
CA ARG A 14 23.31 21.94 -7.60
C ARG A 14 22.28 21.82 -8.71
N TRP A 15 21.19 21.08 -8.48
CA TRP A 15 20.21 20.76 -9.52
C TRP A 15 19.06 21.76 -9.61
N GLN A 16 18.75 22.47 -8.53
CA GLN A 16 17.72 23.48 -8.51
C GLN A 16 18.09 24.64 -9.43
N GLY A 17 17.25 24.92 -10.43
CA GLY A 17 17.47 26.04 -11.35
C GLY A 17 18.53 25.80 -12.44
N VAL A 18 18.95 24.55 -12.68
CA VAL A 18 19.83 24.22 -13.82
C VAL A 18 19.15 24.61 -15.13
N THR A 19 19.88 25.36 -15.96
CA THR A 19 19.38 25.90 -17.26
C THR A 19 19.96 25.19 -18.49
N ALA A 20 20.89 24.22 -18.29
CA ALA A 20 21.50 23.46 -19.37
C ALA A 20 20.46 22.56 -20.09
N SER A 21 20.80 22.10 -21.31
CA SER A 21 19.88 21.32 -22.15
C SER A 21 19.54 19.96 -21.54
N GLU A 22 18.37 19.41 -21.90
CA GLU A 22 17.86 18.10 -21.46
C GLU A 22 18.91 16.99 -21.68
N LEU A 23 19.46 16.87 -22.89
CA LEU A 23 20.45 15.86 -23.27
C LEU A 23 21.72 15.90 -22.41
N SER A 24 22.17 17.09 -22.00
CA SER A 24 23.41 17.23 -21.22
C SER A 24 23.23 17.01 -19.72
N THR A 25 22.00 17.11 -19.22
CA THR A 25 21.71 17.10 -17.79
C THR A 25 21.04 15.84 -17.30
N SER A 26 20.24 15.17 -18.14
CA SER A 26 19.44 13.99 -17.75
C SER A 26 20.30 12.85 -17.18
N GLN A 27 21.31 12.41 -17.90
CA GLN A 27 22.17 11.29 -17.47
C GLN A 27 22.96 11.65 -16.20
N SER A 28 23.53 12.86 -16.15
CA SER A 28 24.28 13.33 -14.97
C SER A 28 23.37 13.40 -13.73
N PHE A 29 22.13 13.86 -13.89
CA PHE A 29 21.15 13.90 -12.81
C PHE A 29 20.87 12.50 -12.25
N VAL A 30 20.61 11.52 -13.14
CA VAL A 30 20.36 10.12 -12.73
C VAL A 30 21.57 9.53 -12.00
N ILE A 31 22.78 9.75 -12.51
CA ILE A 31 24.01 9.24 -11.89
C ILE A 31 24.18 9.82 -10.48
N GLU A 32 24.07 11.12 -10.33
CA GLU A 32 24.23 11.75 -9.02
C GLU A 32 23.08 11.41 -8.05
N LEU A 33 21.86 11.23 -8.57
CA LEU A 33 20.75 10.73 -7.75
C LEU A 33 21.03 9.28 -7.26
N CYS A 34 21.60 8.42 -8.11
CA CYS A 34 22.02 7.08 -7.71
C CYS A 34 23.04 7.13 -6.57
N ASP A 35 24.01 8.03 -6.66
CA ASP A 35 25.04 8.22 -5.61
C ASP A 35 24.41 8.70 -4.30
N LEU A 36 23.53 9.69 -4.39
CA LEU A 36 22.81 10.20 -3.23
C LEU A 36 21.97 9.13 -2.53
N LEU A 37 21.30 8.28 -3.33
CA LEU A 37 20.46 7.19 -2.81
C LEU A 37 21.27 5.96 -2.40
N GLY A 38 22.55 5.85 -2.77
CA GLY A 38 23.38 4.66 -2.55
C GLY A 38 22.86 3.44 -3.34
N VAL A 39 22.41 3.65 -4.57
CA VAL A 39 21.92 2.59 -5.48
C VAL A 39 22.82 2.44 -6.70
N PRO A 40 22.80 1.29 -7.41
CA PRO A 40 23.61 1.09 -8.59
C PRO A 40 23.35 2.14 -9.68
N ARG A 41 24.40 2.56 -10.36
CA ARG A 41 24.34 3.43 -11.55
C ARG A 41 23.99 2.62 -12.81
N PRO A 42 23.43 3.24 -13.86
CA PRO A 42 23.28 2.60 -15.17
C PRO A 42 24.61 2.13 -15.74
N HIS A 43 24.58 1.00 -16.44
CA HIS A 43 25.75 0.45 -17.09
C HIS A 43 26.06 1.18 -18.41
N ALA A 44 27.35 1.21 -18.79
CA ALA A 44 27.79 1.83 -20.03
C ALA A 44 27.52 0.97 -21.28
N THR A 45 27.30 -0.35 -21.11
CA THR A 45 27.14 -1.30 -22.22
C THR A 45 25.68 -1.60 -22.51
N PRO A 46 25.23 -1.55 -23.79
CA PRO A 46 23.82 -1.71 -24.19
C PRO A 46 23.24 -3.12 -23.94
N ALA A 47 24.07 -4.12 -23.63
CA ALA A 47 23.64 -5.51 -23.44
C ALA A 47 23.17 -5.82 -22.00
N GLN A 48 23.06 -4.80 -21.15
CA GLN A 48 22.75 -5.00 -19.72
C GLN A 48 21.32 -4.54 -19.39
N ASP A 49 20.81 -5.09 -18.30
CA ASP A 49 19.43 -4.86 -17.84
C ASP A 49 19.20 -3.46 -17.25
N TYR A 50 20.24 -2.63 -17.13
CA TYR A 50 20.18 -1.28 -16.61
C TYR A 50 21.08 -0.33 -17.41
N MET A 51 20.46 0.53 -18.25
CA MET A 51 21.18 1.36 -19.20
C MET A 51 20.47 2.68 -19.50
N PHE A 52 21.25 3.63 -20.02
CA PHE A 52 20.72 4.82 -20.72
C PHE A 52 20.42 4.50 -22.19
N GLU A 53 19.55 5.31 -22.80
CA GLU A 53 19.24 5.29 -24.23
C GLU A 53 18.82 3.90 -24.76
N ARG A 54 18.03 3.18 -23.96
CA ARG A 54 17.58 1.85 -24.39
C ARG A 54 16.75 1.93 -25.66
N PRO A 55 17.17 1.26 -26.76
CA PRO A 55 16.39 1.25 -28.00
C PRO A 55 15.12 0.42 -27.85
N VAL A 56 14.02 0.90 -28.41
CA VAL A 56 12.74 0.20 -28.54
C VAL A 56 12.21 0.34 -29.96
N THR A 57 11.47 -0.68 -30.43
CA THR A 57 10.86 -0.66 -31.75
C THR A 57 9.35 -0.69 -31.60
N PHE A 58 8.69 0.33 -32.11
CA PHE A 58 7.26 0.37 -32.24
C PHE A 58 6.84 -0.36 -33.52
N ARG A 59 5.89 -1.27 -33.41
CA ARG A 59 5.27 -1.95 -34.55
C ARG A 59 3.87 -1.37 -34.75
N HIS A 60 3.61 -0.88 -35.94
CA HIS A 60 2.33 -0.29 -36.31
C HIS A 60 1.42 -1.30 -36.98
N GLY A 61 0.09 -1.08 -36.92
CA GLY A 61 -0.89 -1.96 -37.48
C GLY A 61 -0.85 -2.10 -39.02
N ASP A 62 -0.19 -1.20 -39.71
CA ASP A 62 0.07 -1.21 -41.17
C ASP A 62 1.31 -2.03 -41.56
N GLY A 63 1.97 -2.68 -40.58
CA GLY A 63 3.21 -3.44 -40.76
C GLY A 63 4.49 -2.61 -40.74
N SER A 64 4.40 -1.27 -40.65
CA SER A 64 5.56 -0.40 -40.49
C SER A 64 6.13 -0.45 -39.09
N SER A 65 7.37 0.02 -38.93
CA SER A 65 7.99 0.14 -37.61
C SER A 65 8.69 1.50 -37.47
N SER A 66 8.74 2.00 -36.24
CA SER A 66 9.53 3.17 -35.86
C SER A 66 10.40 2.88 -34.66
N ALA A 67 11.56 3.54 -34.60
CA ALA A 67 12.48 3.40 -33.48
C ALA A 67 12.22 4.49 -32.44
N GLY A 68 12.36 4.13 -31.15
CA GLY A 68 12.39 5.02 -30.02
C GLY A 68 13.54 4.71 -29.09
N ARG A 69 13.77 5.58 -28.11
CA ARG A 69 14.78 5.36 -27.07
C ARG A 69 14.21 5.79 -25.73
N ILE A 70 14.43 4.95 -24.72
CA ILE A 70 14.09 5.24 -23.33
C ILE A 70 15.29 5.93 -22.69
N ASP A 71 15.10 7.09 -22.08
CA ASP A 71 16.21 7.86 -21.51
C ASP A 71 17.01 7.08 -20.47
N CYS A 72 16.35 6.36 -19.54
CA CYS A 72 16.96 5.40 -18.67
C CYS A 72 16.01 4.24 -18.38
N TYR A 73 16.52 3.02 -18.47
CA TYR A 73 15.75 1.79 -18.29
C TYR A 73 16.44 0.83 -17.32
N ARG A 74 15.65 0.30 -16.41
CA ARG A 74 16.08 -0.82 -15.55
C ARG A 74 15.07 -1.96 -15.65
N HIS A 75 15.53 -3.11 -16.12
CA HIS A 75 14.71 -4.31 -16.28
C HIS A 75 14.02 -4.69 -14.97
N GLY A 76 12.72 -4.98 -15.04
CA GLY A 76 11.90 -5.37 -13.88
C GLY A 76 11.68 -4.28 -12.84
N ALA A 77 12.17 -3.05 -13.07
CA ALA A 77 12.08 -1.95 -12.12
C ALA A 77 11.34 -0.74 -12.71
N PHE A 78 11.94 -0.04 -13.65
CA PHE A 78 11.36 1.20 -14.15
C PHE A 78 11.76 1.58 -15.58
N ILE A 79 10.92 2.42 -16.18
CA ILE A 79 11.22 3.33 -17.28
C ILE A 79 11.34 4.72 -16.72
N TRP A 80 12.40 5.42 -17.07
CA TRP A 80 12.66 6.80 -16.69
C TRP A 80 12.66 7.68 -17.93
N GLU A 81 11.77 8.65 -17.96
CA GLU A 81 11.64 9.63 -19.03
C GLU A 81 11.92 11.03 -18.48
N SER A 82 12.95 11.67 -18.99
CA SER A 82 13.37 13.00 -18.56
C SER A 82 12.81 14.07 -19.48
N LYS A 83 12.46 15.19 -18.91
CA LYS A 83 12.14 16.41 -19.65
C LYS A 83 12.87 17.58 -19.00
N LYS A 84 13.12 18.60 -19.80
CA LYS A 84 13.62 19.88 -19.32
C LYS A 84 12.64 20.96 -19.72
N LEU A 85 11.77 21.32 -18.78
CA LEU A 85 10.74 22.30 -19.02
C LEU A 85 11.25 23.72 -18.70
N LYS A 86 10.95 24.69 -19.57
CA LYS A 86 11.23 26.09 -19.28
C LYS A 86 10.14 26.61 -18.36
N LEU A 87 10.45 26.81 -17.08
CA LEU A 87 9.58 27.50 -16.15
C LEU A 87 9.64 29.01 -16.48
N SER A 88 8.49 29.65 -16.67
CA SER A 88 8.42 31.10 -16.71
C SER A 88 8.70 31.67 -15.32
N GLY A 89 9.40 32.82 -15.21
CA GLY A 89 9.90 33.35 -13.95
C GLY A 89 8.87 33.56 -12.82
N GLN A 90 7.58 33.65 -13.11
CA GLN A 90 6.50 33.74 -12.13
C GLN A 90 6.18 32.36 -11.48
N THR A 91 6.31 31.26 -12.21
CA THR A 91 6.00 29.91 -11.75
C THR A 91 7.09 29.40 -10.82
N ALA A 92 8.33 29.78 -11.00
CA ALA A 92 9.46 29.40 -10.14
C ALA A 92 9.35 30.03 -8.72
N ALA A 93 8.75 31.22 -8.61
CA ALA A 93 8.63 31.93 -7.33
C ALA A 93 7.44 31.49 -6.46
N THR A 94 6.37 30.97 -7.06
CA THR A 94 5.12 30.66 -6.36
C THR A 94 4.89 29.15 -6.11
N GLY A 95 5.73 28.27 -6.67
CA GLY A 95 5.56 26.81 -6.58
C GLY A 95 4.30 26.30 -7.32
N GLN A 96 3.55 27.18 -8.00
CA GLN A 96 2.39 26.77 -8.77
C GLN A 96 2.82 26.32 -10.17
N THR A 97 2.40 25.12 -10.56
CA THR A 97 2.63 24.58 -11.90
C THR A 97 1.71 25.29 -12.90
N SER A 98 2.27 25.70 -14.05
CA SER A 98 1.44 26.22 -15.15
C SER A 98 0.76 25.06 -15.88
N LYS A 99 -0.41 25.34 -16.51
CA LYS A 99 -1.10 24.34 -17.34
C LYS A 99 -0.18 23.73 -18.40
N GLY A 100 0.69 24.52 -19.02
CA GLY A 100 1.67 24.05 -20.01
C GLY A 100 2.73 23.10 -19.40
N PHE A 101 3.08 23.27 -18.13
CA PHE A 101 3.98 22.38 -17.41
C PHE A 101 3.32 21.00 -17.17
N ASP A 102 2.11 20.99 -16.65
CA ASP A 102 1.37 19.74 -16.41
C ASP A 102 1.06 19.00 -17.73
N ASP A 103 0.71 19.71 -18.80
CA ASP A 103 0.50 19.13 -20.14
C ASP A 103 1.78 18.50 -20.70
N ALA A 104 2.96 19.08 -20.41
CA ALA A 104 4.23 18.52 -20.88
C ALA A 104 4.60 17.25 -20.10
N LEU A 105 4.40 17.21 -18.79
CA LEU A 105 4.59 15.99 -17.98
C LEU A 105 3.60 14.90 -18.39
N LEU A 106 2.36 15.24 -18.69
CA LEU A 106 1.36 14.30 -19.20
C LEU A 106 1.79 13.67 -20.54
N ARG A 107 2.35 14.46 -21.46
CA ARG A 107 2.90 13.93 -22.72
C ARG A 107 4.10 13.02 -22.48
N ALA A 108 5.01 13.37 -21.56
CA ALA A 108 6.15 12.54 -21.19
C ALA A 108 5.70 11.20 -20.57
N ARG A 109 4.66 11.23 -19.73
CA ARG A 109 4.03 10.04 -19.19
C ARG A 109 3.47 9.14 -20.32
N ALA A 110 2.69 9.72 -21.25
CA ALA A 110 2.14 8.97 -22.38
C ALA A 110 3.24 8.34 -23.25
N GLN A 111 4.38 9.04 -23.42
CA GLN A 111 5.56 8.53 -24.10
C GLN A 111 6.17 7.35 -23.34
N ALA A 112 6.39 7.45 -22.04
CA ALA A 112 6.90 6.38 -21.19
C ALA A 112 5.97 5.15 -21.19
N GLU A 113 4.64 5.33 -21.14
CA GLU A 113 3.66 4.26 -21.28
C GLU A 113 3.74 3.56 -22.64
N SER A 114 3.97 4.32 -23.73
CA SER A 114 4.12 3.73 -25.05
C SER A 114 5.42 2.91 -25.16
N TYR A 115 6.50 3.35 -24.53
CA TYR A 115 7.72 2.58 -24.43
C TYR A 115 7.52 1.28 -23.65
N ALA A 116 6.80 1.32 -22.51
CA ALA A 116 6.49 0.13 -21.74
C ALA A 116 5.76 -0.92 -22.60
N ARG A 117 4.80 -0.47 -23.42
CA ARG A 117 4.07 -1.37 -24.35
C ARG A 117 4.94 -1.90 -25.47
N ALA A 118 5.95 -1.15 -25.92
CA ALA A 118 6.85 -1.54 -27.02
C ALA A 118 7.97 -2.49 -26.57
N LEU A 119 8.21 -2.68 -25.27
CA LEU A 119 9.18 -3.65 -24.78
C LEU A 119 8.81 -5.08 -25.19
N PRO A 120 9.79 -5.98 -25.44
CA PRO A 120 9.53 -7.38 -25.72
C PRO A 120 8.66 -8.04 -24.65
N ALA A 121 7.69 -8.86 -25.04
CA ALA A 121 6.78 -9.52 -24.10
C ALA A 121 7.53 -10.43 -23.11
N ALA A 122 8.64 -11.04 -23.53
CA ALA A 122 9.47 -11.91 -22.69
C ALA A 122 10.13 -11.17 -21.52
N GLU A 123 10.38 -9.87 -21.65
CA GLU A 123 10.96 -9.05 -20.57
C GLU A 123 9.92 -8.67 -19.50
N GLY A 124 8.64 -8.75 -19.83
CA GLY A 124 7.56 -8.21 -19.02
C GLY A 124 7.53 -6.68 -19.03
N ARG A 125 6.62 -6.10 -18.31
CA ARG A 125 6.52 -4.63 -18.16
C ARG A 125 7.12 -4.21 -16.83
N PRO A 126 7.95 -3.15 -16.79
CA PRO A 126 8.43 -2.61 -15.52
C PRO A 126 7.26 -2.13 -14.68
N PRO A 127 7.28 -2.34 -13.34
CA PRO A 127 6.19 -1.89 -12.49
C PRO A 127 6.10 -0.37 -12.35
N PHE A 128 7.16 0.37 -12.70
CA PHE A 128 7.18 1.83 -12.53
C PHE A 128 7.51 2.61 -13.80
N LEU A 129 6.89 3.78 -13.91
CA LEU A 129 7.33 4.88 -14.76
C LEU A 129 7.75 6.04 -13.86
N ALA A 130 8.92 6.59 -14.10
CA ALA A 130 9.38 7.84 -13.51
C ALA A 130 9.43 8.90 -14.61
N VAL A 131 8.63 9.94 -14.46
CA VAL A 131 8.61 11.11 -15.35
C VAL A 131 9.26 12.27 -14.63
N VAL A 132 10.32 12.83 -15.20
CA VAL A 132 11.21 13.71 -14.46
C VAL A 132 11.41 15.03 -15.21
N ASP A 133 11.08 16.13 -14.56
CA ASP A 133 11.61 17.44 -14.95
C ASP A 133 12.88 17.72 -14.15
N VAL A 134 14.02 17.64 -14.85
CA VAL A 134 15.34 17.73 -14.23
C VAL A 134 15.53 19.05 -13.49
N GLY A 135 15.78 18.96 -12.20
CA GLY A 135 15.96 20.10 -11.32
C GLY A 135 14.70 20.57 -10.60
N HIS A 136 13.54 19.96 -10.86
CA HIS A 136 12.27 20.37 -10.24
C HIS A 136 11.50 19.24 -9.60
N VAL A 137 11.11 18.21 -10.37
CA VAL A 137 10.15 17.21 -9.89
C VAL A 137 10.40 15.82 -10.48
N ILE A 138 10.12 14.80 -9.70
CA ILE A 138 10.03 13.39 -10.10
C ILE A 138 8.59 12.93 -9.87
N GLU A 139 7.89 12.53 -10.93
CA GLU A 139 6.57 11.92 -10.82
C GLU A 139 6.69 10.41 -10.95
N LEU A 140 6.05 9.68 -10.02
CA LEU A 140 6.02 8.24 -10.04
C LEU A 140 4.64 7.72 -10.42
N TYR A 141 4.63 6.74 -11.31
CA TYR A 141 3.44 6.00 -11.71
C TYR A 141 3.72 4.51 -11.61
N ALA A 142 2.75 3.73 -11.17
CA ALA A 142 2.94 2.30 -10.96
C ALA A 142 1.85 1.44 -11.61
N GLU A 143 2.25 0.24 -12.02
CA GLU A 143 1.40 -0.83 -12.54
C GLU A 143 2.05 -2.17 -12.14
N PHE A 144 1.50 -2.83 -11.10
CA PHE A 144 2.10 -4.03 -10.53
C PHE A 144 1.61 -5.34 -11.16
N SER A 145 0.53 -5.31 -11.95
CA SER A 145 0.09 -6.51 -12.70
C SER A 145 1.02 -6.88 -13.85
N ARG A 146 1.96 -5.97 -14.21
CA ARG A 146 2.93 -6.10 -15.30
C ARG A 146 2.29 -6.30 -16.68
N SER A 147 1.02 -5.92 -16.81
CA SER A 147 0.30 -5.94 -18.07
C SER A 147 0.70 -4.79 -19.00
N GLY A 148 1.18 -3.69 -18.43
CA GLY A 148 1.44 -2.42 -19.12
C GLY A 148 0.16 -1.71 -19.55
N ALA A 149 -0.99 -2.08 -18.98
CA ALA A 149 -2.28 -1.55 -19.38
C ALA A 149 -2.46 -0.08 -18.97
N THR A 150 -2.30 0.20 -17.67
CA THR A 150 -2.52 1.56 -17.15
C THR A 150 -1.66 1.79 -15.92
N TYR A 151 -0.72 2.73 -16.03
CA TYR A 151 0.06 3.19 -14.89
C TYR A 151 -0.71 4.26 -14.13
N THR A 152 -0.86 4.12 -12.83
CA THR A 152 -1.56 5.06 -11.95
C THR A 152 -0.59 5.85 -11.08
N PRO A 153 -0.93 7.09 -10.66
CA PRO A 153 -0.10 7.87 -9.74
C PRO A 153 0.25 7.09 -8.48
N PHE A 154 1.55 7.02 -8.11
CA PHE A 154 2.05 6.23 -7.00
C PHE A 154 2.79 7.10 -5.95
N PRO A 155 2.50 6.93 -4.65
CA PRO A 155 1.58 5.96 -4.05
C PRO A 155 0.10 6.34 -4.19
N ASP A 156 -0.20 7.59 -4.46
CA ASP A 156 -1.54 8.14 -4.63
C ASP A 156 -1.47 9.47 -5.42
N PRO A 157 -2.60 10.00 -5.94
CA PRO A 157 -2.62 11.23 -6.75
C PRO A 157 -2.12 12.49 -6.05
N ARG A 158 -2.05 12.51 -4.70
CA ARG A 158 -1.60 13.70 -3.94
C ARG A 158 -0.11 13.68 -3.64
N SER A 159 0.51 12.48 -3.65
CA SER A 159 1.91 12.29 -3.24
C SER A 159 2.78 11.57 -4.28
N HIS A 160 2.28 11.40 -5.52
CA HIS A 160 3.06 10.83 -6.63
C HIS A 160 4.15 11.77 -7.15
N ARG A 161 3.98 13.07 -6.91
CA ARG A 161 4.91 14.13 -7.34
C ARG A 161 5.87 14.45 -6.20
N ILE A 162 7.15 14.24 -6.45
CA ILE A 162 8.25 14.44 -5.50
C ILE A 162 9.02 15.67 -5.96
N ALA A 163 8.95 16.78 -5.22
CA ALA A 163 9.81 17.93 -5.47
C ALA A 163 11.24 17.61 -5.00
N LEU A 164 12.27 18.30 -5.55
CA LEU A 164 13.64 18.08 -5.09
C LEU A 164 13.82 18.33 -3.58
N ALA A 165 13.10 19.30 -3.02
CA ALA A 165 13.12 19.58 -1.59
C ALA A 165 12.62 18.39 -0.73
N ASP A 166 11.73 17.54 -1.28
CA ASP A 166 11.21 16.37 -0.58
C ASP A 166 12.27 15.30 -0.35
N LEU A 167 13.41 15.36 -1.03
CA LEU A 167 14.55 14.48 -0.78
C LEU A 167 15.13 14.63 0.63
N HIS A 168 14.82 15.71 1.37
CA HIS A 168 15.14 15.82 2.79
C HIS A 168 14.38 14.80 3.65
N HIS A 169 13.24 14.28 3.19
CA HIS A 169 12.44 13.31 3.92
C HIS A 169 12.95 11.87 3.72
N ASP A 170 13.30 11.20 4.80
CA ASP A 170 13.80 9.82 4.79
C ASP A 170 12.85 8.86 4.06
N LYS A 171 11.54 9.01 4.27
CA LYS A 171 10.51 8.18 3.62
C LYS A 171 10.52 8.31 2.09
N VAL A 172 10.80 9.52 1.58
CA VAL A 172 10.89 9.77 0.13
C VAL A 172 12.12 9.08 -0.44
N ARG A 173 13.28 9.24 0.21
CA ARG A 173 14.51 8.57 -0.21
C ARG A 173 14.41 7.05 -0.12
N ALA A 174 13.79 6.52 0.94
CA ALA A 174 13.54 5.09 1.08
C ALA A 174 12.67 4.56 -0.07
N ARG A 175 11.58 5.27 -0.42
CA ARG A 175 10.73 4.92 -1.56
C ARG A 175 11.50 4.91 -2.87
N LEU A 176 12.28 5.94 -3.15
CA LEU A 176 13.13 5.99 -4.34
C LEU A 176 14.18 4.87 -4.34
N ARG A 177 14.80 4.58 -3.20
CA ARG A 177 15.75 3.46 -3.08
C ARG A 177 15.07 2.12 -3.39
N SER A 178 13.87 1.88 -2.87
CA SER A 178 13.09 0.67 -3.18
C SER A 178 12.75 0.56 -4.67
N LEU A 179 12.45 1.68 -5.34
CA LEU A 179 12.24 1.70 -6.79
C LEU A 179 13.42 1.07 -7.56
N TRP A 180 14.65 1.30 -7.08
CA TRP A 180 15.85 0.72 -7.66
C TRP A 180 16.10 -0.72 -7.22
N LEU A 181 16.02 -1.01 -5.92
CA LEU A 181 16.53 -2.25 -5.35
C LEU A 181 15.48 -3.36 -5.26
N ASP A 182 14.26 -3.02 -4.90
CA ASP A 182 13.13 -3.97 -4.77
C ASP A 182 11.81 -3.26 -5.07
N PRO A 183 11.52 -3.00 -6.36
CA PRO A 183 10.30 -2.31 -6.75
C PRO A 183 9.02 -3.05 -6.37
N GLN A 184 9.08 -4.38 -6.21
CA GLN A 184 7.93 -5.19 -5.82
C GLN A 184 7.57 -5.04 -4.33
N SER A 185 8.49 -4.60 -3.48
CA SER A 185 8.19 -4.27 -2.08
C SER A 185 7.26 -3.05 -1.95
N LEU A 186 7.14 -2.27 -3.02
CA LEU A 186 6.25 -1.12 -3.08
C LEU A 186 4.82 -1.47 -3.55
N ASP A 187 4.55 -2.72 -3.90
CA ASP A 187 3.22 -3.19 -4.30
C ASP A 187 2.27 -3.19 -3.08
N PRO A 188 1.22 -2.34 -3.08
CA PRO A 188 0.27 -2.29 -1.97
C PRO A 188 -0.44 -3.63 -1.74
N ALA A 189 -0.72 -4.40 -2.81
CA ALA A 189 -1.37 -5.70 -2.68
C ALA A 189 -0.46 -6.72 -1.98
N ARG A 190 0.85 -6.68 -2.26
CA ARG A 190 1.84 -7.53 -1.60
C ARG A 190 1.99 -7.18 -0.12
N ALA A 191 2.09 -5.88 0.20
CA ALA A 191 2.15 -5.40 1.58
C ALA A 191 0.88 -5.81 2.36
N SER A 192 -0.29 -5.61 1.75
CA SER A 192 -1.58 -6.03 2.31
C SER A 192 -1.64 -7.54 2.58
N ALA A 193 -1.22 -8.36 1.62
CA ALA A 193 -1.19 -9.81 1.76
C ALA A 193 -0.20 -10.29 2.85
N GLU A 194 0.90 -9.59 3.06
CA GLU A 194 1.87 -9.90 4.12
C GLU A 194 1.30 -9.61 5.50
N VAL A 195 0.80 -8.40 5.71
CA VAL A 195 0.13 -8.01 6.97
C VAL A 195 -1.05 -8.94 7.26
N THR A 196 -1.85 -9.28 6.26
CA THR A 196 -3.00 -10.19 6.42
C THR A 196 -2.55 -11.59 6.86
N ARG A 197 -1.43 -12.11 6.31
CA ARG A 197 -0.88 -13.40 6.73
C ARG A 197 -0.36 -13.39 8.15
N GLU A 198 0.34 -12.33 8.57
CA GLU A 198 0.83 -12.19 9.94
C GLU A 198 -0.31 -12.15 10.94
N VAL A 199 -1.33 -11.33 10.68
CA VAL A 199 -2.53 -11.27 11.51
C VAL A 199 -3.25 -12.63 11.56
N ALA A 200 -3.39 -13.30 10.41
CA ALA A 200 -4.02 -14.62 10.35
C ALA A 200 -3.28 -15.68 11.19
N ALA A 201 -1.94 -15.66 11.17
CA ALA A 201 -1.12 -16.56 11.97
C ALA A 201 -1.30 -16.31 13.48
N GLU A 202 -1.26 -15.06 13.93
CA GLU A 202 -1.51 -14.70 15.33
C GLU A 202 -2.91 -15.14 15.79
N LEU A 203 -3.92 -14.92 14.97
CA LEU A 203 -5.30 -15.32 15.28
C LEU A 203 -5.48 -16.85 15.31
N ALA A 204 -4.76 -17.58 14.46
CA ALA A 204 -4.79 -19.04 14.47
C ALA A 204 -4.17 -19.61 15.76
N LEU A 205 -3.05 -19.04 16.20
CA LEU A 205 -2.43 -19.40 17.49
C LEU A 205 -3.37 -19.10 18.66
N LEU A 206 -4.01 -17.94 18.64
CA LEU A 206 -4.95 -17.53 19.66
C LEU A 206 -6.19 -18.43 19.69
N ALA A 207 -6.74 -18.78 18.53
CA ALA A 207 -7.87 -19.70 18.42
C ALA A 207 -7.53 -21.07 19.03
N THR A 208 -6.37 -21.62 18.66
CA THR A 208 -5.90 -22.92 19.19
C THR A 208 -5.74 -22.85 20.72
N SER A 209 -5.19 -21.76 21.25
CA SER A 209 -5.03 -21.56 22.70
C SER A 209 -6.37 -21.48 23.43
N LEU A 210 -7.37 -20.81 22.84
CA LEU A 210 -8.71 -20.70 23.43
C LEU A 210 -9.48 -22.02 23.37
N GLU A 211 -9.37 -22.78 22.29
CA GLU A 211 -9.96 -24.10 22.17
C GLU A 211 -9.32 -25.08 23.16
N ALA A 212 -7.99 -25.03 23.35
CA ALA A 212 -7.28 -25.81 24.36
C ALA A 212 -7.69 -25.44 25.80
N ALA A 213 -8.13 -24.21 26.05
CA ALA A 213 -8.71 -23.78 27.32
C ALA A 213 -10.16 -24.24 27.52
N GLY A 214 -10.73 -25.04 26.60
CA GLY A 214 -12.05 -25.64 26.72
C GLY A 214 -13.20 -24.83 26.11
N HIS A 215 -12.91 -23.77 25.37
CA HIS A 215 -13.95 -22.99 24.69
C HIS A 215 -14.40 -23.67 23.39
N ALA A 216 -15.71 -23.70 23.13
CA ALA A 216 -16.25 -24.26 21.89
C ALA A 216 -15.75 -23.51 20.65
N PRO A 217 -15.37 -24.19 19.54
CA PRO A 217 -14.82 -23.54 18.35
C PRO A 217 -15.69 -22.43 17.78
N GLN A 218 -17.02 -22.57 17.81
CA GLN A 218 -17.95 -21.55 17.34
C GLN A 218 -17.93 -20.29 18.23
N ALA A 219 -17.81 -20.45 19.55
CA ALA A 219 -17.69 -19.35 20.49
C ALA A 219 -16.35 -18.62 20.30
N VAL A 220 -15.27 -19.37 20.08
CA VAL A 220 -13.93 -18.82 19.77
C VAL A 220 -13.97 -17.99 18.49
N ALA A 221 -14.52 -18.53 17.41
CA ALA A 221 -14.62 -17.84 16.14
C ALA A 221 -15.48 -16.56 16.23
N ALA A 222 -16.64 -16.64 16.91
CA ALA A 222 -17.50 -15.47 17.11
C ALA A 222 -16.83 -14.38 17.98
N PHE A 223 -16.11 -14.78 19.01
CA PHE A 223 -15.33 -13.88 19.87
C PHE A 223 -14.21 -13.20 19.10
N LEU A 224 -13.39 -13.96 18.39
CA LEU A 224 -12.28 -13.42 17.60
C LEU A 224 -12.78 -12.50 16.48
N THR A 225 -13.91 -12.81 15.85
CA THR A 225 -14.51 -11.92 14.84
C THR A 225 -14.89 -10.56 15.44
N ARG A 226 -15.41 -10.51 16.68
CA ARG A 226 -15.69 -9.24 17.37
C ARG A 226 -14.42 -8.47 17.70
N CYS A 227 -13.37 -9.15 18.17
CA CYS A 227 -12.05 -8.55 18.42
C CYS A 227 -11.48 -7.93 17.14
N LEU A 228 -11.46 -8.69 16.05
CA LEU A 228 -11.01 -8.29 14.73
C LEU A 228 -11.74 -7.04 14.25
N PHE A 229 -13.07 -7.08 14.31
CA PHE A 229 -13.88 -5.94 13.88
C PHE A 229 -13.63 -4.70 14.74
N SER A 230 -13.36 -4.87 16.04
CA SER A 230 -13.03 -3.74 16.92
C SER A 230 -11.67 -3.12 16.57
N MET A 231 -10.66 -3.95 16.24
CA MET A 231 -9.35 -3.49 15.78
C MET A 231 -9.45 -2.74 14.44
N PHE A 232 -10.18 -3.32 13.49
CA PHE A 232 -10.45 -2.69 12.19
C PHE A 232 -11.20 -1.36 12.36
N ALA A 233 -12.27 -1.35 13.18
CA ALA A 233 -13.07 -0.14 13.41
C ALA A 233 -12.25 0.98 14.05
N GLU A 234 -11.28 0.66 14.91
CA GLU A 234 -10.35 1.62 15.49
C GLU A 234 -9.45 2.26 14.42
N ASP A 235 -8.79 1.46 13.60
CA ASP A 235 -7.88 1.96 12.57
C ASP A 235 -8.61 2.69 11.43
N MET A 236 -9.90 2.36 11.18
CA MET A 236 -10.77 3.08 10.25
C MET A 236 -11.44 4.32 10.84
N ALA A 237 -11.07 4.71 12.06
CA ALA A 237 -11.66 5.83 12.81
C ALA A 237 -13.19 5.72 13.04
N LEU A 238 -13.71 4.50 13.05
CA LEU A 238 -15.11 4.20 13.44
C LEU A 238 -15.25 4.02 14.96
N LEU A 239 -14.17 3.67 15.63
CA LEU A 239 -13.99 3.79 17.08
C LEU A 239 -12.98 4.91 17.37
N PRO A 240 -12.99 5.49 18.58
CA PRO A 240 -11.98 6.46 18.98
C PRO A 240 -10.56 5.86 18.87
N GLU A 241 -9.62 6.68 18.45
CA GLU A 241 -8.23 6.28 18.25
C GLU A 241 -7.65 5.58 19.49
N ARG A 242 -6.98 4.45 19.28
CA ARG A 242 -6.33 3.58 20.30
C ARG A 242 -7.25 3.06 21.40
N SER A 243 -8.56 3.23 21.31
CA SER A 243 -9.50 2.90 22.39
C SER A 243 -9.56 1.40 22.72
N PHE A 244 -9.57 0.54 21.70
CA PHE A 244 -9.56 -0.91 21.88
C PHE A 244 -8.20 -1.41 22.37
N LYS A 245 -7.10 -0.90 21.78
CA LYS A 245 -5.73 -1.20 22.22
C LYS A 245 -5.51 -0.80 23.67
N GLU A 246 -5.89 0.42 24.05
CA GLU A 246 -5.78 0.90 25.42
C GLU A 246 -6.64 0.12 26.41
N LEU A 247 -7.82 -0.36 25.98
CA LEU A 247 -8.66 -1.21 26.81
C LEU A 247 -7.94 -2.54 27.14
N LEU A 248 -7.33 -3.17 26.12
CA LEU A 248 -6.55 -4.40 26.30
C LEU A 248 -5.30 -4.15 27.18
N GLU A 249 -4.55 -3.09 26.91
CA GLU A 249 -3.34 -2.70 27.66
C GLU A 249 -3.66 -2.45 29.14
N ARG A 250 -4.71 -1.68 29.43
CA ARG A 250 -5.14 -1.30 30.78
C ARG A 250 -5.51 -2.51 31.62
N HIS A 251 -6.15 -3.49 31.01
CA HIS A 251 -6.64 -4.68 31.74
C HIS A 251 -5.83 -5.94 31.47
N ARG A 252 -4.61 -5.79 30.94
CA ARG A 252 -3.71 -6.91 30.64
C ARG A 252 -3.45 -7.84 31.83
N ASN A 253 -3.40 -7.28 33.03
CA ASN A 253 -3.15 -8.00 34.28
C ASN A 253 -4.43 -8.28 35.09
N ASP A 254 -5.59 -7.91 34.57
CA ASP A 254 -6.91 -8.15 35.17
C ASP A 254 -7.91 -8.72 34.14
N PRO A 255 -7.77 -10.01 33.80
CA PRO A 255 -8.63 -10.66 32.84
C PRO A 255 -10.11 -10.63 33.19
N ALA A 256 -10.45 -10.66 34.47
CA ALA A 256 -11.83 -10.64 34.94
C ALA A 256 -12.51 -9.31 34.64
N THR A 257 -11.80 -8.20 34.85
CA THR A 257 -12.29 -6.87 34.47
C THR A 257 -12.31 -6.70 32.95
N LEU A 258 -11.29 -7.17 32.23
CA LEU A 258 -11.30 -7.13 30.76
C LEU A 258 -12.53 -7.82 30.17
N HIS A 259 -12.86 -9.01 30.66
CA HIS A 259 -14.06 -9.75 30.24
C HIS A 259 -15.35 -8.90 30.38
N LYS A 260 -15.50 -8.18 31.51
CA LYS A 260 -16.65 -7.31 31.75
C LYS A 260 -16.63 -6.11 30.82
N MET A 261 -15.46 -5.46 30.62
CA MET A 261 -15.31 -4.27 29.81
C MET A 261 -15.54 -4.55 28.31
N LEU A 262 -15.09 -5.70 27.79
CA LEU A 262 -15.38 -6.13 26.42
C LEU A 262 -16.88 -6.35 26.22
N ARG A 263 -17.58 -6.93 27.19
CA ARG A 263 -19.05 -7.09 27.13
C ARG A 263 -19.75 -5.74 27.07
N VAL A 264 -19.33 -4.78 27.89
CA VAL A 264 -19.89 -3.42 27.90
C VAL A 264 -19.60 -2.74 26.57
N LEU A 265 -18.35 -2.75 26.09
CA LEU A 265 -17.97 -2.14 24.83
C LEU A 265 -18.84 -2.64 23.66
N TRP A 266 -18.95 -3.95 23.50
CA TRP A 266 -19.72 -4.53 22.39
C TRP A 266 -21.23 -4.32 22.50
N ALA A 267 -21.76 -4.24 23.74
CA ALA A 267 -23.14 -3.82 23.95
C ALA A 267 -23.37 -2.35 23.57
N ASP A 268 -22.38 -1.49 23.84
CA ASP A 268 -22.46 -0.06 23.47
C ASP A 268 -22.29 0.11 21.95
N MET A 269 -21.43 -0.70 21.30
CA MET A 269 -21.31 -0.71 19.83
C MET A 269 -22.61 -1.16 19.13
N ASP A 270 -23.41 -2.07 19.73
CA ASP A 270 -24.73 -2.45 19.19
C ASP A 270 -25.76 -1.32 19.33
N ARG A 271 -25.71 -0.54 20.41
CA ARG A 271 -26.69 0.51 20.71
C ARG A 271 -26.29 1.89 20.19
N GLY A 272 -25.00 2.18 20.21
CA GLY A 272 -24.44 3.52 20.04
C GLY A 272 -24.57 4.37 21.32
N GLY A 273 -23.89 5.51 21.36
CA GLY A 273 -23.89 6.45 22.46
C GLY A 273 -22.66 6.32 23.37
N PHE A 274 -22.76 6.81 24.60
CA PHE A 274 -21.63 6.83 25.53
C PHE A 274 -21.26 5.42 26.01
N SER A 275 -19.99 5.03 25.79
CA SER A 275 -19.44 3.77 26.28
C SER A 275 -18.69 3.99 27.59
N ALA A 276 -19.16 3.34 28.65
CA ALA A 276 -18.46 3.34 29.93
C ALA A 276 -17.10 2.62 29.88
N ALA A 277 -16.95 1.63 29.00
CA ALA A 277 -15.70 0.91 28.81
C ALA A 277 -14.58 1.80 28.24
N LEU A 278 -14.93 2.73 27.35
CA LEU A 278 -14.01 3.65 26.70
C LEU A 278 -14.00 5.07 27.28
N ALA A 279 -14.99 5.42 28.11
CA ALA A 279 -15.28 6.78 28.58
C ALA A 279 -15.40 7.79 27.42
N ARG A 280 -15.97 7.35 26.30
CA ARG A 280 -16.15 8.12 25.03
C ARG A 280 -17.42 7.66 24.31
N ASP A 281 -17.91 8.52 23.42
CA ASP A 281 -19.03 8.15 22.55
C ASP A 281 -18.57 7.17 21.46
N VAL A 282 -19.41 6.18 21.17
CA VAL A 282 -19.22 5.20 20.10
C VAL A 282 -20.38 5.25 19.13
N LEU A 283 -20.07 4.99 17.85
CA LEU A 283 -21.09 4.87 16.82
C LEU A 283 -21.89 3.59 17.00
N ARG A 284 -23.13 3.59 16.53
CA ARG A 284 -23.92 2.38 16.43
C ARG A 284 -23.48 1.56 15.22
N PHE A 285 -23.09 0.32 15.47
CA PHE A 285 -22.73 -0.63 14.42
C PHE A 285 -23.95 -1.46 14.02
N ASN A 286 -24.37 -1.32 12.76
CA ASN A 286 -25.49 -2.07 12.23
C ASN A 286 -25.11 -3.52 11.95
N GLY A 287 -26.03 -4.46 12.15
CA GLY A 287 -25.82 -5.88 11.89
C GLY A 287 -26.04 -6.76 13.11
N LYS A 288 -25.64 -8.03 13.00
CA LYS A 288 -25.85 -9.04 14.07
C LYS A 288 -24.61 -9.29 14.92
N LEU A 289 -23.43 -8.76 14.53
CA LEU A 289 -22.15 -9.13 15.14
C LEU A 289 -22.08 -8.83 16.64
N PHE A 290 -22.62 -7.68 17.06
CA PHE A 290 -22.58 -7.23 18.45
C PHE A 290 -23.87 -7.47 19.21
N LYS A 291 -24.88 -8.12 18.60
CA LYS A 291 -26.13 -8.47 19.29
C LYS A 291 -25.94 -9.61 20.26
N GLY A 292 -26.82 -9.65 21.27
CA GLY A 292 -26.86 -10.77 22.22
C GLY A 292 -25.76 -10.75 23.28
N SER A 293 -25.27 -9.59 23.67
CA SER A 293 -24.18 -9.40 24.64
C SER A 293 -24.46 -10.03 26.03
N ALA A 294 -25.70 -10.35 26.34
CA ALA A 294 -26.07 -11.03 27.57
C ALA A 294 -25.86 -12.57 27.53
N ALA A 295 -25.66 -13.16 26.34
CA ALA A 295 -25.53 -14.60 26.21
C ALA A 295 -24.24 -15.13 26.87
N ASP A 296 -24.31 -16.36 27.39
CA ASP A 296 -23.15 -17.08 27.90
C ASP A 296 -22.18 -17.37 26.75
N GLY A 297 -20.87 -17.26 27.01
CA GLY A 297 -19.84 -17.46 26.00
C GLY A 297 -19.73 -16.32 24.96
N TYR A 298 -20.50 -15.24 25.10
CA TYR A 298 -20.39 -14.09 24.21
C TYR A 298 -19.03 -13.39 24.29
N VAL A 299 -18.49 -13.23 25.49
CA VAL A 299 -17.10 -12.85 25.74
C VAL A 299 -16.41 -14.04 26.40
N LEU A 300 -15.25 -14.42 25.92
CA LEU A 300 -14.45 -15.48 26.51
C LEU A 300 -13.58 -14.93 27.64
N LEU A 301 -13.37 -15.72 28.67
CA LEU A 301 -12.40 -15.39 29.70
C LEU A 301 -11.00 -15.69 29.16
N LEU A 302 -10.16 -14.68 29.10
CA LEU A 302 -8.81 -14.78 28.54
C LEU A 302 -7.78 -14.95 29.64
N GLY A 303 -6.75 -15.76 29.37
CA GLY A 303 -5.51 -15.72 30.15
C GLY A 303 -4.60 -14.59 29.66
N ARG A 304 -3.55 -14.29 30.44
CA ARG A 304 -2.60 -13.22 30.11
C ARG A 304 -1.94 -13.40 28.74
N GLU A 305 -1.51 -14.62 28.41
CA GLU A 305 -0.88 -14.92 27.11
C GLU A 305 -1.83 -14.68 25.92
N GLN A 306 -3.12 -14.95 26.11
CA GLN A 306 -4.15 -14.71 25.11
C GLN A 306 -4.44 -13.21 24.93
N ILE A 307 -4.37 -12.42 26.01
CA ILE A 307 -4.46 -10.95 25.93
C ILE A 307 -3.23 -10.39 25.21
N ASP A 308 -2.03 -10.93 25.47
CA ASP A 308 -0.81 -10.56 24.77
C ASP A 308 -0.89 -10.88 23.26
N GLY A 309 -1.49 -12.01 22.89
CA GLY A 309 -1.79 -12.37 21.50
C GLY A 309 -2.74 -11.37 20.82
N LEU A 310 -3.82 -10.97 21.50
CA LEU A 310 -4.72 -9.93 21.00
C LEU A 310 -4.00 -8.57 20.83
N LEU A 311 -3.12 -8.22 21.75
CA LEU A 311 -2.34 -6.98 21.67
C LEU A 311 -1.39 -7.00 20.47
N ARG A 312 -0.72 -8.14 20.19
CA ARG A 312 0.11 -8.27 18.99
C ARG A 312 -0.72 -8.12 17.71
N ALA A 313 -1.86 -8.79 17.62
CA ALA A 313 -2.78 -8.64 16.49
C ALA A 313 -3.29 -7.18 16.35
N ALA A 314 -3.55 -6.49 17.45
CA ALA A 314 -3.99 -5.10 17.45
C ALA A 314 -2.90 -4.10 17.03
N GLN A 315 -1.61 -4.49 17.04
CA GLN A 315 -0.50 -3.63 16.58
C GLN A 315 -0.39 -3.56 15.05
N ALA A 316 -1.00 -4.50 14.33
CA ALA A 316 -1.01 -4.49 12.88
C ALA A 316 -1.71 -3.25 12.31
N ASN A 317 -1.35 -2.85 11.10
CA ASN A 317 -2.06 -1.81 10.36
C ASN A 317 -3.32 -2.41 9.70
N TRP A 318 -4.45 -2.31 10.36
CA TRP A 318 -5.72 -2.89 9.89
C TRP A 318 -6.28 -2.25 8.63
N ARG A 319 -5.77 -1.08 8.22
CA ARG A 319 -6.09 -0.47 6.93
C ARG A 319 -5.50 -1.25 5.75
N GLU A 320 -4.44 -1.99 6.00
CA GLU A 320 -3.76 -2.82 5.00
C GLU A 320 -4.23 -4.28 5.02
N VAL A 321 -5.01 -4.70 6.03
CA VAL A 321 -5.51 -6.07 6.14
C VAL A 321 -6.63 -6.31 5.11
N GLU A 322 -6.52 -7.41 4.35
CA GLU A 322 -7.53 -7.79 3.37
C GLU A 322 -8.86 -8.18 4.03
N PRO A 323 -10.01 -7.62 3.58
CA PRO A 323 -11.32 -7.94 4.15
C PRO A 323 -11.70 -9.43 4.08
N ALA A 324 -11.09 -10.21 3.21
CA ALA A 324 -11.33 -11.66 3.07
C ALA A 324 -11.08 -12.44 4.38
N ILE A 325 -10.19 -11.93 5.27
CA ILE A 325 -9.93 -12.56 6.57
C ILE A 325 -11.19 -12.64 7.44
N PHE A 326 -12.07 -11.62 7.35
CA PHE A 326 -13.34 -11.61 8.07
C PHE A 326 -14.28 -12.72 7.57
N GLY A 327 -14.29 -12.99 6.26
CA GLY A 327 -15.10 -14.05 5.65
C GLY A 327 -14.73 -15.43 6.19
N THR A 328 -13.46 -15.74 6.22
CA THR A 328 -12.95 -17.04 6.72
C THR A 328 -13.29 -17.29 8.18
N LEU A 329 -13.22 -16.27 9.02
CA LEU A 329 -13.56 -16.37 10.44
C LEU A 329 -15.08 -16.41 10.68
N LEU A 330 -15.84 -15.60 9.92
CA LEU A 330 -17.30 -15.63 9.94
C LEU A 330 -17.85 -16.99 9.52
N GLU A 331 -17.30 -17.61 8.49
CA GLU A 331 -17.69 -18.98 8.07
C GLU A 331 -17.49 -20.02 9.17
N ARG A 332 -16.45 -19.90 9.98
CA ARG A 332 -16.23 -20.77 11.14
C ARG A 332 -17.16 -20.47 12.32
N ALA A 333 -17.57 -19.19 12.45
CA ALA A 333 -18.45 -18.73 13.53
C ALA A 333 -19.93 -19.05 13.28
N LEU A 334 -20.33 -19.20 12.01
CA LEU A 334 -21.72 -19.49 11.64
C LEU A 334 -22.05 -20.97 11.88
N ALA A 335 -23.27 -21.23 12.39
CA ALA A 335 -23.81 -22.58 12.46
C ALA A 335 -23.91 -23.20 11.05
N PRO A 336 -23.90 -24.56 10.94
CA PRO A 336 -23.98 -25.24 9.64
C PRO A 336 -25.14 -24.75 8.74
N ASP A 337 -26.30 -24.46 9.35
CA ASP A 337 -27.51 -23.98 8.64
C ASP A 337 -27.38 -22.54 8.13
N GLU A 338 -26.52 -21.72 8.73
CA GLU A 338 -26.26 -20.35 8.29
C GLU A 338 -25.17 -20.27 7.21
N ARG A 339 -24.25 -21.22 7.17
CA ARG A 339 -23.20 -21.32 6.13
C ARG A 339 -23.78 -21.43 4.73
N THR A 340 -24.89 -22.16 4.58
CA THR A 340 -25.55 -22.38 3.28
C THR A 340 -26.19 -21.09 2.73
N ARG A 341 -26.56 -20.14 3.59
CA ARG A 341 -27.16 -18.86 3.19
C ARG A 341 -26.12 -17.84 2.65
N TRP A 342 -24.85 -17.98 2.99
CA TRP A 342 -23.75 -17.05 2.65
C TRP A 342 -22.76 -17.62 1.64
N ALA A 343 -22.93 -18.88 1.21
CA ALA A 343 -22.13 -19.43 0.12
C ALA A 343 -22.35 -18.61 -1.16
N PRO A 344 -21.29 -18.08 -1.81
CA PRO A 344 -21.45 -17.40 -3.07
C PRO A 344 -22.10 -18.36 -4.07
N THR A 345 -23.21 -17.97 -4.63
CA THR A 345 -23.92 -18.73 -5.68
C THR A 345 -23.02 -18.75 -6.92
N THR A 346 -22.12 -19.70 -7.03
CA THR A 346 -21.46 -20.05 -8.27
C THR A 346 -22.53 -20.59 -9.21
N ARG A 347 -23.18 -19.69 -9.98
CA ARG A 347 -23.98 -20.08 -11.13
C ARG A 347 -23.02 -20.66 -12.16
N HIS A 348 -22.83 -21.96 -12.14
CA HIS A 348 -22.39 -22.66 -13.32
C HIS A 348 -23.50 -22.53 -14.36
N ALA A 349 -23.29 -21.67 -15.36
CA ALA A 349 -24.10 -21.71 -16.56
C ALA A 349 -23.88 -23.08 -17.23
N PRO A 350 -24.92 -23.84 -17.54
CA PRO A 350 -24.73 -25.08 -18.31
C PRO A 350 -24.19 -24.70 -19.70
N MET A 351 -23.05 -25.27 -20.06
CA MET A 351 -22.60 -25.28 -21.46
C MET A 351 -23.65 -26.02 -22.25
N SER A 352 -24.43 -25.28 -23.03
CA SER A 352 -25.27 -25.87 -24.07
C SER A 352 -24.36 -26.43 -25.19
N SER A 353 -24.16 -27.73 -25.18
CA SER A 353 -23.75 -28.46 -26.36
C SER A 353 -24.91 -28.43 -27.35
N GLY A 354 -24.69 -27.83 -28.50
CA GLY A 354 -25.66 -27.79 -29.59
C GLY A 354 -24.99 -27.45 -30.90
N TRP A 355 -24.69 -28.51 -31.65
CA TRP A 355 -24.54 -28.65 -33.12
C TRP A 355 -23.80 -27.57 -33.91
#